data_08717d54adb97ea400989cf1b9cadfbf
#
_entry.id   08717d54adb97ea400989cf1b9cadfbf
#
_cell.length_a   1.000
_cell.length_b   1.000
_cell.length_c   1.000
_cell.angle_alpha   90.00
_cell.angle_beta   90.00
_cell.angle_gamma   90.00
#
_symmetry.space_group_name_H-M   'P 1'
#
loop_
_entity.id
_entity.type
_entity.pdbx_description
1 polymer ?
#
loop_
_entity_poly.entity_id
_entity_poly.type
_entity_poly.pdbx_seq_one_letter_code
_entity_poly.pdbx_strand_id
1 'polypeptide(L)' 'MPFDFAGHELAPGEPIKCANPAAAIERAQGFWRTLGHAGAVAFVRVGYPEGRITVLRTFGSVPEDFEA' A
#
# COMPACT_ATOMS: atom_id res chain seq x y z
N MET A 1 2.52 1.01 -0.47
CA MET A 1 3.01 0.08 0.57
C MET A 1 2.88 -1.35 0.07
N PRO A 2 3.97 -2.08 -0.04
CA PRO A 2 3.92 -3.47 -0.47
C PRO A 2 3.54 -4.40 0.67
N PHE A 3 2.97 -5.55 0.32
CA PHE A 3 2.64 -6.62 1.27
C PHE A 3 3.22 -7.93 0.77
N ASP A 4 3.78 -8.71 1.67
CA ASP A 4 4.29 -10.04 1.39
C ASP A 4 3.83 -11.01 2.47
N PHE A 5 3.82 -12.30 2.12
CA PHE A 5 3.48 -13.32 3.10
C PHE A 5 4.63 -13.56 4.05
N ALA A 6 4.32 -13.52 5.36
CA ALA A 6 5.21 -13.94 6.42
C ALA A 6 4.53 -15.14 7.09
N GLY A 7 4.90 -16.34 6.65
CA GLY A 7 4.16 -17.55 7.02
C GLY A 7 2.80 -17.55 6.34
N HIS A 8 1.73 -17.51 7.14
CA HIS A 8 0.34 -17.52 6.63
C HIS A 8 -0.30 -16.13 6.64
N GLU A 9 0.42 -15.11 7.09
CA GLU A 9 -0.11 -13.76 7.21
C GLU A 9 0.56 -12.79 6.25
N LEU A 10 -0.19 -11.78 5.81
CA LEU A 10 0.35 -10.69 5.03
C LEU A 10 1.00 -9.68 5.96
N ALA A 11 2.27 -9.40 5.73
CA ALA A 11 3.02 -8.42 6.49
C ALA A 11 3.31 -7.19 5.62
N PRO A 12 3.13 -5.96 6.15
CA PRO A 12 3.43 -4.75 5.40
C PRO A 12 4.93 -4.55 5.27
N GLY A 13 5.36 -4.09 4.09
CA GLY A 13 6.70 -3.60 3.89
C GLY A 13 6.78 -2.12 4.24
N GLU A 14 7.92 -1.51 3.93
CA GLU A 14 8.14 -0.11 4.20
C GLU A 14 7.33 0.77 3.24
N PRO A 15 6.54 1.73 3.74
CA PRO A 15 5.81 2.65 2.86
C PRO A 15 6.78 3.64 2.21
N ILE A 16 6.51 3.99 0.97
CA ILE A 16 7.31 4.96 0.22
C ILE A 16 6.46 6.21 -0.02
N LYS A 17 7.01 7.35 0.35
CA LYS A 17 6.37 8.62 0.14
C LYS A 17 6.49 9.04 -1.32
N CYS A 18 5.37 9.43 -1.93
CA CYS A 18 5.33 9.84 -3.32
C CYS A 18 4.83 11.29 -3.44
N ALA A 19 5.17 11.94 -4.55
CA ALA A 19 4.89 13.36 -4.73
C ALA A 19 3.40 13.65 -4.91
N ASN A 20 2.63 12.70 -5.43
CA ASN A 20 1.20 12.89 -5.69
C ASN A 20 0.49 11.53 -5.74
N PRO A 21 -0.85 11.52 -5.72
CA PRO A 21 -1.61 10.26 -5.75
C PRO A 21 -1.32 9.39 -6.97
N ALA A 22 -1.13 9.98 -8.14
CA ALA A 22 -0.82 9.21 -9.35
C ALA A 22 0.51 8.47 -9.21
N ALA A 23 1.53 9.14 -8.67
CA ALA A 23 2.83 8.52 -8.41
C ALA A 23 2.71 7.38 -7.39
N ALA A 24 1.87 7.55 -6.37
CA ALA A 24 1.64 6.50 -5.38
C ALA A 24 1.01 5.25 -6.01
N ILE A 25 0.05 5.43 -6.91
CA ILE A 25 -0.60 4.33 -7.62
C ILE A 25 0.41 3.61 -8.51
N GLU A 26 1.21 4.35 -9.27
CA GLU A 26 2.24 3.77 -10.13
C GLU A 26 3.27 2.99 -9.32
N ARG A 27 3.68 3.52 -8.19
CA ARG A 27 4.65 2.86 -7.32
C ARG A 27 4.08 1.57 -6.74
N ALA A 28 2.83 1.59 -6.29
CA ALA A 28 2.16 0.41 -5.76
C ALA A 28 2.03 -0.67 -6.83
N GLN A 29 1.66 -0.28 -8.05
CA GLN A 29 1.58 -1.21 -9.17
C GLN A 29 2.95 -1.83 -9.47
N GLY A 30 4.02 -1.03 -9.40
CA GLY A 30 5.38 -1.51 -9.58
C GLY A 30 5.80 -2.53 -8.53
N PHE A 31 5.46 -2.31 -7.27
CA PHE A 31 5.72 -3.28 -6.22
C PHE A 31 5.09 -4.63 -6.53
N TRP A 32 3.84 -4.61 -6.96
CA TRP A 32 3.11 -5.83 -7.24
C TRP A 32 3.55 -6.49 -8.56
N ARG A 33 3.63 -5.71 -9.63
CA ARG A 33 3.85 -6.21 -10.98
C ARG A 33 5.32 -6.49 -11.31
N THR A 34 6.19 -5.57 -10.93
CA THR A 34 7.60 -5.59 -11.33
C THR A 34 8.48 -6.24 -10.28
N LEU A 35 8.26 -5.93 -9.01
CA LEU A 35 9.08 -6.43 -7.92
C LEU A 35 8.55 -7.74 -7.33
N GLY A 36 7.33 -8.16 -7.71
CA GLY A 36 6.81 -9.47 -7.34
C GLY A 36 6.30 -9.58 -5.91
N HIS A 37 5.97 -8.47 -5.25
CA HIS A 37 5.34 -8.53 -3.94
C HIS A 37 3.94 -9.14 -4.02
N ALA A 38 3.49 -9.78 -2.94
CA ALA A 38 2.18 -10.44 -2.91
C ALA A 38 1.04 -9.46 -3.14
N GLY A 39 1.17 -8.22 -2.67
CA GLY A 39 0.21 -7.17 -2.90
C GLY A 39 0.81 -5.81 -2.64
N ALA A 40 0.05 -4.77 -2.92
CA ALA A 40 0.47 -3.39 -2.66
C ALA A 40 -0.74 -2.49 -2.52
N VAL A 41 -0.59 -1.41 -1.78
CA VAL A 41 -1.63 -0.43 -1.56
C VAL A 41 -1.10 0.96 -1.85
N ALA A 42 -1.84 1.72 -2.65
CA ALA A 42 -1.65 3.15 -2.82
C ALA A 42 -2.63 3.88 -1.92
N PHE A 43 -2.14 4.73 -1.05
CA PHE A 43 -2.99 5.45 -0.11
C PHE A 43 -2.48 6.86 0.12
N VAL A 44 -3.37 7.72 0.62
CA VAL A 44 -2.99 9.05 1.09
C VAL A 44 -3.37 9.20 2.56
N ARG A 45 -2.60 9.98 3.28
CA ARG A 45 -2.91 10.32 4.66
C ARG A 45 -3.30 11.79 4.70
N VAL A 46 -4.51 12.06 5.19
CA VAL A 46 -5.04 13.42 5.29
C VAL A 46 -5.41 13.73 6.72
N GLY A 47 -5.26 15.00 7.08
CA GLY A 47 -5.58 15.47 8.42
C GLY A 47 -4.37 15.51 9.35
N TYR A 48 -4.47 16.32 10.38
CA TYR A 48 -3.43 16.53 11.38
C TYR A 48 -4.11 16.86 12.71
N PRO A 49 -3.62 16.35 13.85
CA PRO A 49 -2.43 15.52 14.02
C PRO A 49 -2.63 14.03 13.74
N GLU A 50 -3.86 13.54 13.70
CA GLU A 50 -4.13 12.10 13.66
C GLU A 50 -4.19 11.45 12.29
N GLY A 51 -4.13 12.18 11.24
CA GLY A 51 -4.10 11.65 9.89
C GLY A 51 -5.08 10.49 9.62
N ARG A 52 -5.91 10.63 8.60
CA ARG A 52 -6.80 9.56 8.16
C ARG A 52 -6.24 8.95 6.87
N ILE A 53 -6.18 7.62 6.81
CA ILE A 53 -5.74 6.93 5.61
C ILE A 53 -6.91 6.77 4.66
N THR A 54 -6.72 7.21 3.41
CA THR A 54 -7.67 6.98 2.33
C THR A 54 -6.99 6.10 1.29
N VAL A 55 -7.51 4.90 1.07
CA VAL A 55 -6.96 3.98 0.09
C VAL A 55 -7.38 4.45 -1.30
N LEU A 56 -6.40 4.63 -2.18
CA LEU A 56 -6.62 5.03 -3.57
C LEU A 56 -6.80 3.80 -4.45
N ARG A 57 -5.97 2.78 -4.25
CA ARG A 57 -6.00 1.58 -5.05
C ARG A 57 -5.29 0.43 -4.35
N THR A 58 -5.76 -0.79 -4.59
CA THR A 58 -5.11 -2.00 -4.09
C THR A 58 -4.72 -2.90 -5.26
N PHE A 59 -3.62 -3.63 -5.10
CA PHE A 59 -3.12 -4.57 -6.09
C PHE A 59 -2.81 -5.89 -5.40
N GLY A 60 -3.25 -6.99 -5.99
CA GLY A 60 -2.96 -8.33 -5.47
C GLY A 60 -3.56 -8.58 -4.10
N SER A 61 -2.82 -9.26 -3.24
CA SER A 61 -3.27 -9.66 -1.90
C SER A 61 -2.99 -8.57 -0.88
N VAL A 62 -4.05 -8.03 -0.28
CA VAL A 62 -3.97 -6.94 0.71
C VAL A 62 -4.90 -7.31 1.86
N PRO A 63 -4.51 -7.05 3.13
CA PRO A 63 -5.39 -7.34 4.27
C PRO A 63 -6.72 -6.56 4.15
N GLU A 64 -7.81 -7.22 4.48
CA GLU A 64 -9.14 -6.61 4.42
C GLU A 64 -9.31 -5.46 5.41
N ASP A 65 -8.60 -5.52 6.53
CA ASP A 65 -8.67 -4.54 7.60
C ASP A 65 -7.59 -3.47 7.53
N PHE A 66 -7.00 -3.27 6.36
CA PHE A 66 -5.90 -2.31 6.20
C PHE A 66 -6.28 -0.90 6.66
N GLU A 67 -7.52 -0.49 6.46
CA GLU A 67 -8.00 0.83 6.85
C GLU A 67 -8.46 0.91 8.31
N ALA A 68 -8.58 -0.19 8.98
CA ALA A 68 -9.11 -0.24 10.34
C ALA A 68 -8.14 0.34 11.38
#